data_ed03599bdb52e918f8e5864931f59988
#
_entry.id   ed03599bdb52e918f8e5864931f59988
#
_cell.length_a   1.000
_cell.length_b   1.000
_cell.length_c   1.000
_cell.angle_alpha   90.00
_cell.angle_beta   90.00
_cell.angle_gamma   90.00
#
_symmetry.space_group_name_H-M   'P 1'
#
loop_
_entity.id
_entity.type
_entity.pdbx_description
1 polymer ?
#
loop_
_entity_poly.entity_id
_entity_poly.type
_entity_poly.pdbx_seq_one_letter_code
_entity_poly.pdbx_strand_id
1 'polypeptide(L)'
;LTRLGLNIHMTHNNINTEEVNCFGQDVKFELAAPNLWWVHNTFDDDTLKWMQSIYVNLDNKFEVTRPERRLLLADGADNRTLQEIGRMLVPSLEKMLDLKLNLMISKFWLDLPYFGCQPHGDSSEIIVTLQIYVDVKHIEDHQLRMYGAEFMHVDPLIEAPIIENCGYLNLNTDQKIHQVTWGCGTRQSVTFQYNLATDN
;
A
#
# COMPACT_ATOMS: atom_id res chain seq x y z
N LEU A 1 -30.88 -4.85 -5.99
CA LEU A 1 -29.60 -5.04 -5.29
C LEU A 1 -29.49 -3.97 -4.22
N THR A 2 -29.86 -4.34 -3.00
CA THR A 2 -29.90 -3.47 -1.82
C THR A 2 -28.47 -3.23 -1.36
N ARG A 3 -28.00 -1.97 -1.39
CA ARG A 3 -26.75 -1.55 -0.77
C ARG A 3 -26.87 -1.80 0.74
N LEU A 4 -26.12 -2.73 1.26
CA LEU A 4 -25.82 -2.79 2.68
C LEU A 4 -24.90 -1.60 2.98
N GLY A 5 -25.48 -0.50 3.43
CA GLY A 5 -24.73 0.60 4.02
C GLY A 5 -24.13 0.12 5.34
N LEU A 6 -22.93 -0.41 5.32
CA LEU A 6 -22.15 -0.63 6.55
C LEU A 6 -21.75 0.77 7.06
N ASN A 7 -22.54 1.32 7.99
CA ASN A 7 -22.11 2.42 8.82
C ASN A 7 -21.11 1.86 9.85
N ILE A 8 -19.85 1.80 9.48
CA ILE A 8 -18.77 1.52 10.43
C ILE A 8 -18.59 2.79 11.26
N HIS A 9 -19.33 2.87 12.36
CA HIS A 9 -19.09 3.87 13.39
C HIS A 9 -17.83 3.46 14.15
N MET A 10 -16.68 3.89 13.64
CA MET A 10 -15.43 3.83 14.41
C MET A 10 -15.52 4.90 15.50
N THR A 11 -15.54 4.46 16.75
CA THR A 11 -15.26 5.35 17.88
C THR A 11 -13.78 5.74 17.77
N HIS A 12 -13.51 6.87 17.13
CA HIS A 12 -12.17 7.40 17.02
C HIS A 12 -11.65 7.75 18.43
N ASN A 13 -10.96 6.82 19.05
CA ASN A 13 -9.96 7.22 20.01
C ASN A 13 -8.91 8.02 19.23
N ASN A 14 -8.63 9.24 19.68
CA ASN A 14 -7.61 10.14 19.12
C ASN A 14 -6.20 9.57 19.32
N ILE A 15 -5.91 8.41 18.76
CA ILE A 15 -4.57 7.83 18.76
C ILE A 15 -3.88 8.36 17.51
N ASN A 16 -3.11 9.45 17.70
CA ASN A 16 -2.34 10.06 16.62
C ASN A 16 -1.20 9.16 16.10
N THR A 17 -0.81 8.14 16.87
CA THR A 17 0.27 7.21 16.52
C THR A 17 0.04 5.89 17.21
N GLU A 18 0.08 4.77 16.47
CA GLU A 18 0.11 3.41 17.00
C GLU A 18 1.41 2.72 16.60
N GLU A 19 2.01 2.01 17.56
CA GLU A 19 3.13 1.11 17.31
C GLU A 19 2.62 -0.32 17.44
N VAL A 20 2.84 -1.11 16.39
CA VAL A 20 2.43 -2.51 16.34
C VAL A 20 3.65 -3.36 16.03
N ASN A 21 3.95 -4.35 16.87
CA ASN A 21 5.05 -5.26 16.60
C ASN A 21 4.67 -6.22 15.47
N CYS A 22 5.31 -6.05 14.31
CA CYS A 22 5.21 -6.93 13.15
C CYS A 22 6.61 -7.39 12.79
N PHE A 23 6.79 -8.68 12.50
CA PHE A 23 8.10 -9.23 12.10
C PHE A 23 9.24 -8.99 13.11
N GLY A 24 8.93 -8.86 14.41
CA GLY A 24 9.92 -8.60 15.43
C GLY A 24 10.43 -7.16 15.51
N GLN A 25 9.78 -6.23 14.80
CA GLN A 25 10.07 -4.79 14.89
C GLN A 25 8.78 -3.97 15.09
N ASP A 26 8.96 -2.75 15.55
CA ASP A 26 7.87 -1.84 15.83
C ASP A 26 7.51 -1.07 14.55
N VAL A 27 6.40 -1.47 13.93
CA VAL A 27 5.80 -0.74 12.79
C VAL A 27 5.00 0.43 13.34
N LYS A 28 5.31 1.61 12.87
CA LYS A 28 4.63 2.84 13.29
C LYS A 28 3.54 3.21 12.29
N PHE A 29 2.30 3.35 12.78
CA PHE A 29 1.18 3.94 12.06
C PHE A 29 0.90 5.34 12.58
N GLU A 30 0.97 6.34 11.72
CA GLU A 30 0.74 7.74 12.02
C GLU A 30 -0.53 8.22 11.31
N LEU A 31 -1.55 8.63 12.07
CA LEU A 31 -2.80 9.11 11.49
C LEU A 31 -2.57 10.36 10.65
N ALA A 32 -2.74 10.24 9.35
CA ALA A 32 -2.58 11.32 8.38
C ALA A 32 -3.90 12.06 8.13
N ALA A 33 -5.01 11.32 8.10
CA ALA A 33 -6.37 11.81 7.95
C ALA A 33 -7.36 10.73 8.42
N PRO A 34 -8.65 11.02 8.57
CA PRO A 34 -9.63 10.00 8.91
C PRO A 34 -9.54 8.79 7.97
N ASN A 35 -9.29 7.61 8.56
CA ASN A 35 -9.14 6.33 7.86
C ASN A 35 -7.94 6.25 6.90
N LEU A 36 -6.91 7.06 7.13
CA LEU A 36 -5.67 7.07 6.37
C LEU A 36 -4.48 7.25 7.31
N TRP A 37 -3.50 6.35 7.25
CA TRP A 37 -2.30 6.37 8.06
C TRP A 37 -1.06 6.33 7.18
N TRP A 38 -0.03 7.07 7.56
CA TRP A 38 1.33 6.84 7.08
C TRP A 38 1.92 5.67 7.87
N VAL A 39 2.61 4.80 7.16
CA VAL A 39 3.20 3.59 7.74
C VAL A 39 4.71 3.67 7.60
N HIS A 40 5.42 3.40 8.68
CA HIS A 40 6.88 3.52 8.73
C HIS A 40 7.48 2.23 9.29
N ASN A 41 8.68 1.87 8.79
CA ASN A 41 9.46 0.71 9.24
C ASN A 41 8.65 -0.60 9.17
N THR A 42 8.03 -0.86 8.02
CA THR A 42 7.08 -1.98 7.88
C THR A 42 7.76 -3.35 7.91
N PHE A 43 8.94 -3.45 7.31
CA PHE A 43 9.67 -4.72 7.17
C PHE A 43 11.01 -4.64 7.85
N ASP A 44 11.46 -5.77 8.43
CA ASP A 44 12.83 -5.92 8.87
C ASP A 44 13.82 -5.88 7.68
N ASP A 45 15.09 -5.69 7.98
CA ASP A 45 16.13 -5.52 6.98
C ASP A 45 16.24 -6.71 6.03
N ASP A 46 16.04 -7.93 6.51
CA ASP A 46 16.18 -9.14 5.69
C ASP A 46 14.99 -9.28 4.74
N THR A 47 13.78 -9.04 5.22
CA THR A 47 12.56 -9.00 4.40
C THR A 47 12.64 -7.90 3.35
N LEU A 48 13.08 -6.70 3.72
CA LEU A 48 13.23 -5.58 2.80
C LEU A 48 14.27 -5.88 1.71
N LYS A 49 15.45 -6.39 2.08
CA LYS A 49 16.50 -6.81 1.12
C LYS A 49 16.01 -7.91 0.19
N TRP A 50 15.26 -8.89 0.72
CA TRP A 50 14.66 -9.91 -0.12
C TRP A 50 13.72 -9.30 -1.15
N MET A 51 12.80 -8.41 -0.75
CA MET A 51 11.91 -7.71 -1.66
C MET A 51 12.68 -6.92 -2.73
N GLN A 52 13.71 -6.17 -2.33
CA GLN A 52 14.55 -5.41 -3.26
C GLN A 52 15.23 -6.32 -4.28
N SER A 53 15.69 -7.51 -3.86
CA SER A 53 16.37 -8.47 -4.74
C SER A 53 15.48 -8.98 -5.89
N ILE A 54 14.17 -9.00 -5.71
CA ILE A 54 13.18 -9.42 -6.73
C ILE A 54 13.23 -8.51 -7.96
N TYR A 55 13.52 -7.22 -7.74
CA TYR A 55 13.52 -6.22 -8.80
C TYR A 55 14.84 -6.16 -9.60
N VAL A 56 15.87 -6.87 -9.16
CA VAL A 56 17.19 -6.86 -9.85
C VAL A 56 17.15 -7.60 -11.18
N ASN A 57 16.31 -8.62 -11.33
CA ASN A 57 16.18 -9.45 -12.54
C ASN A 57 14.83 -9.24 -13.21
N LEU A 58 14.65 -8.09 -13.84
CA LEU A 58 13.35 -7.61 -14.33
C LEU A 58 12.81 -8.32 -15.57
N ASP A 59 13.71 -8.79 -16.47
CA ASP A 59 13.33 -9.06 -17.86
C ASP A 59 12.35 -10.23 -18.08
N ASN A 60 12.21 -11.14 -17.11
CA ASN A 60 11.39 -12.34 -17.26
C ASN A 60 10.27 -12.49 -16.22
N LYS A 61 10.16 -11.56 -15.26
CA LYS A 61 9.25 -11.74 -14.11
C LYS A 61 8.07 -10.78 -14.09
N PHE A 62 8.13 -9.70 -14.86
CA PHE A 62 7.14 -8.63 -14.80
C PHE A 62 6.31 -8.53 -16.08
N GLU A 63 5.00 -8.46 -15.91
CA GLU A 63 4.07 -8.11 -16.97
C GLU A 63 3.94 -6.59 -17.11
N VAL A 64 3.91 -6.11 -18.36
CA VAL A 64 3.63 -4.71 -18.68
C VAL A 64 2.13 -4.46 -18.55
N THR A 65 1.70 -3.82 -17.46
CA THR A 65 0.29 -3.45 -17.28
C THR A 65 -0.05 -2.10 -17.92
N ARG A 66 0.93 -1.20 -17.95
CA ARG A 66 0.90 0.11 -18.64
C ARG A 66 2.30 0.42 -19.14
N PRO A 67 2.50 1.36 -20.07
CA PRO A 67 3.83 1.69 -20.57
C PRO A 67 4.88 1.93 -19.47
N GLU A 68 4.50 2.61 -18.41
CA GLU A 68 5.37 3.01 -17.30
C GLU A 68 5.18 2.15 -16.03
N ARG A 69 4.39 1.06 -16.10
CA ARG A 69 4.14 0.20 -14.94
C ARG A 69 4.28 -1.26 -15.26
N ARG A 70 4.93 -1.97 -14.34
CA ARG A 70 5.14 -3.41 -14.38
C ARG A 70 4.53 -4.07 -13.14
N LEU A 71 3.94 -5.22 -13.34
CA LEU A 71 3.41 -6.10 -12.30
C LEU A 71 4.19 -7.41 -12.30
N LEU A 72 4.63 -7.87 -11.14
CA LEU A 72 5.22 -9.20 -11.03
C LEU A 72 4.17 -10.28 -11.34
N LEU A 73 4.50 -11.21 -12.23
CA LEU A 73 3.63 -12.34 -12.59
C LEU A 73 3.35 -13.26 -11.41
N ALA A 74 2.10 -13.68 -11.29
CA ALA A 74 1.50 -14.25 -10.09
C ALA A 74 1.99 -15.65 -9.66
N ASP A 75 2.74 -16.39 -10.51
CA ASP A 75 2.95 -17.84 -10.33
C ASP A 75 4.28 -18.23 -9.68
N GLY A 76 5.04 -17.28 -9.18
CA GLY A 76 6.37 -17.54 -8.60
C GLY A 76 6.35 -17.86 -7.12
N ALA A 77 7.45 -18.45 -6.63
CA ALA A 77 7.72 -18.62 -5.21
C ALA A 77 7.69 -17.28 -4.46
N ASP A 78 8.20 -16.24 -5.09
CA ASP A 78 8.24 -14.88 -4.56
C ASP A 78 6.83 -14.33 -4.25
N ASN A 79 5.85 -14.61 -5.12
CA ASN A 79 4.48 -14.16 -4.88
C ASN A 79 3.82 -14.95 -3.73
N ARG A 80 4.12 -16.23 -3.55
CA ARG A 80 3.64 -17.01 -2.39
C ARG A 80 4.21 -16.47 -1.09
N THR A 81 5.50 -16.17 -1.06
CA THR A 81 6.15 -15.55 0.10
C THR A 81 5.53 -14.18 0.40
N LEU A 82 5.26 -13.35 -0.61
CA LEU A 82 4.57 -12.07 -0.41
C LEU A 82 3.16 -12.26 0.16
N GLN A 83 2.42 -13.28 -0.28
CA GLN A 83 1.11 -13.61 0.29
C GLN A 83 1.21 -14.04 1.76
N GLU A 84 2.23 -14.80 2.13
CA GLU A 84 2.48 -15.19 3.53
C GLU A 84 2.76 -13.96 4.39
N ILE A 85 3.61 -13.05 3.92
CA ILE A 85 3.86 -11.76 4.58
C ILE A 85 2.56 -10.98 4.75
N GLY A 86 1.73 -10.88 3.72
CA GLY A 86 0.43 -10.20 3.80
C GLY A 86 -0.51 -10.82 4.84
N ARG A 87 -0.51 -12.16 4.98
CA ARG A 87 -1.30 -12.84 6.03
C ARG A 87 -0.74 -12.62 7.42
N MET A 88 0.58 -12.53 7.58
CA MET A 88 1.23 -12.25 8.86
C MET A 88 0.89 -10.85 9.39
N LEU A 89 0.56 -9.90 8.51
CA LEU A 89 0.13 -8.56 8.90
C LEU A 89 -1.32 -8.51 9.42
N VAL A 90 -2.16 -9.49 9.07
CA VAL A 90 -3.60 -9.50 9.41
C VAL A 90 -3.87 -9.27 10.89
N PRO A 91 -3.27 -10.02 11.86
CA PRO A 91 -3.60 -9.83 13.28
C PRO A 91 -3.35 -8.40 13.78
N SER A 92 -2.29 -7.78 13.29
CA SER A 92 -1.93 -6.40 13.66
C SER A 92 -2.91 -5.39 13.08
N LEU A 93 -3.28 -5.55 11.80
CA LEU A 93 -4.27 -4.70 11.15
C LEU A 93 -5.66 -4.87 11.76
N GLU A 94 -6.08 -6.09 12.08
CA GLU A 94 -7.34 -6.39 12.76
C GLU A 94 -7.43 -5.69 14.12
N LYS A 95 -6.34 -5.77 14.91
CA LYS A 95 -6.27 -5.11 16.22
C LYS A 95 -6.37 -3.59 16.08
N MET A 96 -5.66 -3.00 15.11
CA MET A 96 -5.62 -1.56 14.90
C MET A 96 -6.97 -1.02 14.38
N LEU A 97 -7.58 -1.74 13.46
CA LEU A 97 -8.79 -1.27 12.76
C LEU A 97 -10.10 -1.74 13.41
N ASP A 98 -10.03 -2.65 14.40
CA ASP A 98 -11.19 -3.33 14.98
C ASP A 98 -12.07 -4.01 13.92
N LEU A 99 -11.44 -4.67 12.94
CA LEU A 99 -12.08 -5.37 11.83
C LEU A 99 -11.57 -6.80 11.74
N LYS A 100 -12.35 -7.69 11.15
CA LYS A 100 -11.91 -9.03 10.74
C LYS A 100 -11.56 -9.01 9.26
N LEU A 101 -10.33 -9.43 8.92
CA LEU A 101 -9.76 -9.23 7.60
C LEU A 101 -9.27 -10.54 6.97
N ASN A 102 -9.47 -10.65 5.64
CA ASN A 102 -8.83 -11.66 4.79
C ASN A 102 -7.97 -10.98 3.74
N LEU A 103 -6.76 -11.49 3.53
CA LEU A 103 -5.92 -11.07 2.41
C LEU A 103 -6.55 -11.50 1.09
N MET A 104 -6.88 -10.55 0.22
CA MET A 104 -7.36 -10.79 -1.15
C MET A 104 -6.22 -10.81 -2.15
N ILE A 105 -5.37 -9.80 -2.08
CA ILE A 105 -4.37 -9.50 -3.12
C ILE A 105 -3.06 -9.11 -2.45
N SER A 106 -1.96 -9.63 -3.01
CA SER A 106 -0.62 -9.13 -2.77
C SER A 106 0.10 -8.97 -4.11
N LYS A 107 0.77 -7.83 -4.32
CA LYS A 107 1.40 -7.51 -5.60
C LYS A 107 2.70 -6.76 -5.41
N PHE A 108 3.69 -7.10 -6.24
CA PHE A 108 4.88 -6.28 -6.47
C PHE A 108 4.63 -5.37 -7.67
N TRP A 109 4.88 -4.08 -7.50
CA TRP A 109 4.81 -3.08 -8.55
C TRP A 109 6.16 -2.44 -8.82
N LEU A 110 6.45 -2.25 -10.09
CA LEU A 110 7.56 -1.41 -10.55
C LEU A 110 6.96 -0.27 -11.37
N ASP A 111 7.00 0.92 -10.84
CA ASP A 111 6.65 2.14 -11.54
C ASP A 111 7.92 2.76 -12.10
N LEU A 112 7.97 2.90 -13.43
CA LEU A 112 9.06 3.51 -14.18
C LEU A 112 8.90 5.05 -14.18
N PRO A 113 9.92 5.80 -14.60
CA PRO A 113 9.79 7.25 -14.76
C PRO A 113 8.56 7.62 -15.57
N TYR A 114 7.92 8.72 -15.17
CA TYR A 114 6.69 9.26 -15.78
C TYR A 114 5.42 8.42 -15.56
N PHE A 115 5.46 7.42 -14.68
CA PHE A 115 4.23 6.76 -14.27
C PHE A 115 3.30 7.75 -13.58
N GLY A 116 2.04 7.75 -13.99
CA GLY A 116 0.94 8.44 -13.34
C GLY A 116 -0.33 7.60 -13.37
N CYS A 117 -1.20 7.83 -12.42
CA CYS A 117 -2.49 7.17 -12.34
C CYS A 117 -3.57 8.22 -12.10
N GLN A 118 -4.55 8.25 -13.00
CA GLN A 118 -5.70 9.16 -12.89
C GLN A 118 -6.46 8.92 -11.57
N PRO A 119 -7.22 9.92 -11.10
CA PRO A 119 -8.06 9.76 -9.92
C PRO A 119 -8.97 8.53 -10.03
N HIS A 120 -8.90 7.66 -9.02
CA HIS A 120 -9.72 6.45 -8.93
C HIS A 120 -9.91 6.03 -7.48
N GLY A 121 -10.92 5.22 -7.23
CA GLY A 121 -11.09 4.48 -5.99
C GLY A 121 -10.74 3.02 -6.21
N ASP A 122 -10.40 2.32 -5.16
CA ASP A 122 -10.26 0.87 -5.19
C ASP A 122 -11.63 0.19 -5.42
N SER A 123 -11.61 -1.08 -5.82
CA SER A 123 -12.83 -1.89 -5.93
C SER A 123 -13.59 -1.91 -4.60
N SER A 124 -14.93 -1.90 -4.66
CA SER A 124 -15.80 -1.93 -3.48
C SER A 124 -15.62 -3.18 -2.60
N GLU A 125 -14.96 -4.22 -3.11
CA GLU A 125 -14.62 -5.42 -2.35
C GLU A 125 -13.38 -5.25 -1.48
N ILE A 126 -12.54 -4.25 -1.80
CA ILE A 126 -11.32 -3.95 -1.06
C ILE A 126 -11.65 -2.97 0.06
N ILE A 127 -11.55 -3.43 1.29
CA ILE A 127 -11.82 -2.62 2.47
C ILE A 127 -10.55 -1.91 2.97
N VAL A 128 -9.40 -2.59 2.88
CA VAL A 128 -8.11 -2.05 3.34
C VAL A 128 -7.09 -2.19 2.23
N THR A 129 -6.37 -1.11 1.94
CA THR A 129 -5.19 -1.11 1.08
C THR A 129 -3.97 -0.66 1.89
N LEU A 130 -2.97 -1.53 1.98
CA LEU A 130 -1.64 -1.22 2.51
C LEU A 130 -0.65 -1.23 1.35
N GLN A 131 0.01 -0.12 1.09
CA GLN A 131 1.07 -0.02 0.10
C GLN A 131 2.35 0.50 0.74
N ILE A 132 3.46 -0.21 0.51
CA ILE A 132 4.78 0.12 1.06
C ILE A 132 5.77 0.29 -0.10
N TYR A 133 6.54 1.37 -0.05
CA TYR A 133 7.65 1.63 -0.97
C TYR A 133 8.88 0.83 -0.52
N VAL A 134 9.35 -0.07 -1.39
CA VAL A 134 10.45 -1.00 -1.11
C VAL A 134 11.80 -0.41 -1.52
N ASP A 135 11.81 0.34 -2.63
CA ASP A 135 12.97 1.09 -3.11
C ASP A 135 12.47 2.29 -3.93
N VAL A 136 13.19 3.39 -3.79
CA VAL A 136 12.83 4.67 -4.41
C VAL A 136 14.09 5.30 -5.01
N LYS A 137 14.10 5.41 -6.34
CA LYS A 137 15.24 6.00 -7.07
C LYS A 137 14.80 7.25 -7.82
N HIS A 138 15.25 8.40 -7.36
CA HIS A 138 15.06 9.65 -8.06
C HIS A 138 15.94 9.70 -9.33
N ILE A 139 15.37 10.25 -10.41
CA ILE A 139 16.18 10.74 -11.53
C ILE A 139 16.42 12.22 -11.24
N GLU A 140 17.66 12.66 -11.35
CA GLU A 140 18.01 14.07 -11.21
C GLU A 140 17.52 14.87 -12.43
N ASP A 141 16.22 15.06 -12.49
CA ASP A 141 15.60 16.03 -13.41
C ASP A 141 15.19 17.24 -12.58
N HIS A 142 15.86 18.36 -12.76
CA HIS A 142 15.70 19.58 -11.97
C HIS A 142 14.29 20.20 -12.05
N GLN A 143 13.41 19.71 -12.91
CA GLN A 143 12.06 20.26 -13.11
C GLN A 143 10.94 19.36 -12.58
N LEU A 144 11.21 18.08 -12.34
CA LEU A 144 10.20 17.13 -11.91
C LEU A 144 10.62 16.49 -10.58
N ARG A 145 9.68 16.34 -9.67
CA ARG A 145 9.84 15.54 -8.46
C ARG A 145 9.15 14.18 -8.62
N MET A 146 9.48 13.25 -7.76
CA MET A 146 8.71 12.03 -7.60
C MET A 146 7.48 12.35 -6.72
N TYR A 147 6.36 11.71 -7.04
CA TYR A 147 5.13 11.84 -6.28
C TYR A 147 4.71 10.49 -5.68
N GLY A 148 4.20 10.52 -4.46
CA GLY A 148 3.50 9.42 -3.82
C GLY A 148 2.06 9.31 -4.27
N ALA A 149 1.29 8.46 -3.60
CA ALA A 149 -0.16 8.47 -3.74
C ALA A 149 -0.71 9.75 -3.10
N GLU A 150 -1.54 10.46 -3.85
CA GLU A 150 -2.20 11.70 -3.44
C GLU A 150 -3.67 11.39 -3.14
N PHE A 151 -4.14 11.76 -1.94
CA PHE A 151 -5.48 11.45 -1.45
C PHE A 151 -6.38 12.66 -1.62
N MET A 152 -7.30 12.58 -2.58
CA MET A 152 -8.16 13.69 -3.01
C MET A 152 -9.39 13.92 -2.10
N HIS A 153 -9.72 12.97 -1.25
CA HIS A 153 -10.83 13.10 -0.28
C HIS A 153 -10.43 13.90 0.97
N VAL A 154 -9.17 14.33 1.05
CA VAL A 154 -8.64 15.15 2.14
C VAL A 154 -8.45 16.58 1.64
N ASP A 155 -8.88 17.55 2.42
CA ASP A 155 -8.69 18.97 2.13
C ASP A 155 -7.89 19.63 3.27
N PRO A 156 -6.67 20.15 3.02
CA PRO A 156 -5.97 20.13 1.74
C PRO A 156 -5.51 18.73 1.33
N LEU A 157 -5.35 18.50 0.02
CA LEU A 157 -4.81 17.27 -0.53
C LEU A 157 -3.49 16.89 0.15
N ILE A 158 -3.36 15.63 0.56
CA ILE A 158 -2.14 15.10 1.18
C ILE A 158 -1.54 13.99 0.33
N GLU A 159 -0.23 13.82 0.44
CA GLU A 159 0.57 12.89 -0.34
C GLU A 159 1.28 11.90 0.59
N ALA A 160 1.28 10.61 0.22
CA ALA A 160 2.02 9.60 0.95
C ALA A 160 3.54 9.86 0.91
N PRO A 161 4.25 9.67 2.02
CA PRO A 161 5.70 9.83 2.06
C PRO A 161 6.38 8.80 1.15
N ILE A 162 7.22 9.27 0.22
CA ILE A 162 8.00 8.41 -0.68
C ILE A 162 9.36 8.17 -0.03
N ILE A 163 9.37 7.26 0.91
CA ILE A 163 10.55 6.86 1.67
C ILE A 163 10.60 5.34 1.66
N GLU A 164 11.80 4.77 1.53
CA GLU A 164 12.02 3.33 1.62
C GLU A 164 11.46 2.77 2.92
N ASN A 165 10.84 1.60 2.85
CA ASN A 165 10.18 0.92 3.98
C ASN A 165 9.05 1.73 4.64
N CYS A 166 8.51 2.71 3.92
CA CYS A 166 7.37 3.53 4.33
C CYS A 166 6.26 3.47 3.28
N GLY A 167 5.08 3.90 3.66
CA GLY A 167 3.95 3.91 2.75
C GLY A 167 2.67 4.40 3.39
N TYR A 168 1.55 3.82 3.01
CA TYR A 168 0.25 4.18 3.55
C TYR A 168 -0.66 2.99 3.79
N LEU A 169 -1.52 3.13 4.77
CA LEU A 169 -2.69 2.30 5.00
C LEU A 169 -3.95 3.15 4.77
N ASN A 170 -4.79 2.72 3.84
CA ASN A 170 -6.06 3.37 3.54
C ASN A 170 -7.22 2.41 3.81
N LEU A 171 -8.17 2.85 4.65
CA LEU A 171 -9.43 2.16 4.85
C LEU A 171 -10.44 2.68 3.83
N ASN A 172 -10.79 1.86 2.84
CA ASN A 172 -11.60 2.20 1.68
C ASN A 172 -13.10 2.26 2.02
N THR A 173 -13.46 3.11 3.00
CA THR A 173 -14.84 3.46 3.28
C THR A 173 -15.24 4.67 2.43
N ASP A 174 -16.37 4.61 1.74
CA ASP A 174 -16.96 5.76 1.05
C ASP A 174 -16.11 6.41 -0.06
N GLN A 175 -15.75 5.63 -1.09
CA GLN A 175 -15.19 6.14 -2.36
C GLN A 175 -13.97 7.06 -2.21
N LYS A 176 -13.00 6.64 -1.44
CA LYS A 176 -11.77 7.40 -1.28
C LYS A 176 -10.97 7.43 -2.57
N ILE A 177 -11.02 8.57 -3.23
CA ILE A 177 -10.33 8.80 -4.48
C ILE A 177 -8.87 9.16 -4.19
N HIS A 178 -7.99 8.46 -4.85
CA HIS A 178 -6.57 8.76 -4.87
C HIS A 178 -6.01 8.74 -6.29
N GLN A 179 -4.88 9.36 -6.48
CA GLN A 179 -4.16 9.43 -7.74
C GLN A 179 -2.65 9.33 -7.52
N VAL A 180 -1.91 9.21 -8.60
CA VAL A 180 -0.47 9.44 -8.62
C VAL A 180 -0.18 10.43 -9.73
N THR A 181 0.32 11.60 -9.39
CA THR A 181 0.80 12.58 -10.36
C THR A 181 2.09 12.08 -11.00
N TRP A 182 2.26 12.29 -12.30
CA TRP A 182 3.48 11.83 -12.96
C TRP A 182 4.70 12.58 -12.41
N GLY A 183 5.79 11.82 -12.24
CA GLY A 183 7.03 12.34 -11.70
C GLY A 183 8.25 11.67 -12.30
N CYS A 184 9.40 12.11 -11.87
CA CYS A 184 10.67 11.50 -12.27
C CYS A 184 11.12 10.49 -11.22
N GLY A 185 11.53 9.32 -11.69
CA GLY A 185 12.11 8.29 -10.84
C GLY A 185 11.40 6.95 -10.93
N THR A 186 12.01 5.96 -10.34
CA THR A 186 11.51 4.58 -10.27
C THR A 186 11.06 4.30 -8.86
N ARG A 187 9.87 3.71 -8.70
CA ARG A 187 9.35 3.24 -7.43
C ARG A 187 9.11 1.75 -7.50
N GLN A 188 9.66 1.05 -6.54
CA GLN A 188 9.34 -0.34 -6.27
C GLN A 188 8.42 -0.37 -5.05
N SER A 189 7.28 -0.98 -5.17
CA SER A 189 6.33 -1.06 -4.06
C SER A 189 5.64 -2.41 -3.99
N VAL A 190 5.19 -2.75 -2.79
CA VAL A 190 4.31 -3.88 -2.55
C VAL A 190 2.96 -3.38 -2.10
N THR A 191 1.91 -4.05 -2.55
CA THR A 191 0.54 -3.72 -2.15
C THR A 191 -0.13 -4.97 -1.58
N PHE A 192 -0.77 -4.80 -0.44
CA PHE A 192 -1.64 -5.79 0.18
C PHE A 192 -3.05 -5.21 0.25
N GLN A 193 -4.03 -5.97 -0.23
CA GLN A 193 -5.43 -5.56 -0.21
C GLN A 193 -6.26 -6.61 0.51
N TYR A 194 -7.12 -6.15 1.40
CA TYR A 194 -7.91 -7.00 2.28
C TYR A 194 -9.40 -6.69 2.14
N ASN A 195 -10.21 -7.73 2.28
CA ASN A 195 -11.65 -7.63 2.46
C ASN A 195 -12.05 -8.01 3.89
N LEU A 196 -13.33 -7.81 4.22
CA LEU A 196 -13.86 -8.33 5.47
C LEU A 196 -13.89 -9.86 5.44
N ALA A 197 -13.46 -10.47 6.54
CA ALA A 197 -13.68 -11.89 6.72
C ALA A 197 -15.20 -12.14 6.87
N THR A 198 -15.72 -13.06 6.07
CA THR A 198 -17.08 -13.55 6.28
C THR A 198 -17.05 -14.63 7.35
N ASP A 199 -17.87 -14.48 8.40
CA ASP A 199 -18.11 -15.54 9.36
C ASP A 199 -18.69 -16.75 8.60
N ASN A 200 -17.91 -17.83 8.50
CA ASN A 200 -18.39 -19.11 8.00
C ASN A 200 -18.95 -19.94 9.14
#